data_502a313c8b4ed4bca6531d460456d3b1
#
_entry.id   502a313c8b4ed4bca6531d460456d3b1
#
_cell.length_a   1.000
_cell.length_b   1.000
_cell.length_c   1.000
_cell.angle_alpha   90.00
_cell.angle_beta   90.00
_cell.angle_gamma   90.00
#
_symmetry.space_group_name_H-M   'P 1'
#
loop_
_entity.id
_entity.type
_entity.pdbx_description
1 polymer ?
#
loop_
_entity_poly.entity_id
_entity_poly.type
_entity_poly.pdbx_seq_one_letter_code
_entity_poly.pdbx_strand_id
1 'polypeptide(L)'
;MNLQETVSLFRLERKTMDEKNTPEFLCHLLTLELNELVEAVEIGENGLIEHEVADIIFLALELANVIGFDAETAVREKAGRNILKYKREYFQSGDYLEAVKRVKEEWGDGDIEFYS
;
A
#
# COMPACT_ATOMS: atom_id res chain seq x y z
N MET A 1 -15.83 -3.00 13.41
CA MET A 1 -14.47 -2.41 13.49
C MET A 1 -13.77 -2.63 12.16
N ASN A 2 -13.20 -1.59 11.55
CA ASN A 2 -12.44 -1.73 10.32
C ASN A 2 -11.01 -2.21 10.60
N LEU A 3 -10.26 -2.53 9.55
CA LEU A 3 -8.89 -3.03 9.69
C LEU A 3 -7.96 -2.01 10.38
N GLN A 4 -8.10 -0.74 10.07
CA GLN A 4 -7.27 0.31 10.66
C GLN A 4 -7.49 0.43 12.17
N GLU A 5 -8.74 0.33 12.61
CA GLU A 5 -9.08 0.32 14.03
C GLU A 5 -8.53 -0.92 14.73
N THR A 6 -8.60 -2.08 14.07
CA THR A 6 -8.03 -3.32 14.60
C THR A 6 -6.52 -3.19 14.83
N VAL A 7 -5.81 -2.60 13.87
CA VAL A 7 -4.37 -2.36 14.00
C VAL A 7 -4.09 -1.35 15.12
N SER A 8 -4.92 -0.32 15.27
CA SER A 8 -4.80 0.67 16.33
C SER A 8 -4.92 0.03 17.73
N LEU A 9 -5.85 -0.92 17.90
CA LEU A 9 -5.99 -1.65 19.17
C LEU A 9 -4.73 -2.45 19.49
N PHE A 10 -4.18 -3.15 18.52
CA PHE A 10 -2.92 -3.89 18.70
C PHE A 10 -1.79 -2.96 19.15
N ARG A 11 -1.71 -1.78 18.55
CA ARG A 11 -0.73 -0.77 18.92
C ARG A 11 -0.91 -0.29 20.36
N LEU A 12 -2.14 -0.07 20.82
CA LEU A 12 -2.43 0.34 22.19
C LEU A 12 -1.99 -0.73 23.21
N GLU A 13 -2.21 -2.00 22.89
CA GLU A 13 -1.77 -3.11 23.74
C GLU A 13 -0.24 -3.22 23.83
N ARG A 14 0.47 -2.71 22.81
CA ARG A 14 1.93 -2.70 22.74
C ARG A 14 2.51 -1.30 23.00
N LYS A 15 1.92 -0.58 23.92
CA LYS A 15 2.22 0.83 24.20
C LYS A 15 3.72 1.12 24.38
N THR A 16 4.47 0.25 25.03
CA THR A 16 5.90 0.42 25.24
C THR A 16 6.74 0.35 23.97
N MET A 17 6.19 -0.22 22.91
CA MET A 17 6.87 -0.32 21.61
C MET A 17 6.52 0.83 20.66
N ASP A 18 5.44 1.56 20.96
CA ASP A 18 4.93 2.62 20.08
C ASP A 18 5.91 3.78 19.91
N GLU A 19 6.70 4.06 20.93
CA GLU A 19 7.71 5.13 20.88
C GLU A 19 8.76 4.91 19.79
N LYS A 20 8.92 3.66 19.33
CA LYS A 20 9.86 3.28 18.28
C LYS A 20 9.21 3.22 16.89
N ASN A 21 7.88 3.26 16.82
CA ASN A 21 7.13 3.18 15.57
C ASN A 21 7.04 4.54 14.88
N THR A 22 8.19 5.08 14.50
CA THR A 22 8.25 6.28 13.67
C THR A 22 7.89 5.93 12.24
N PRO A 23 7.43 6.90 11.41
CA PRO A 23 7.21 6.65 9.98
C PRO A 23 8.42 6.05 9.27
N GLU A 24 9.61 6.51 9.60
CA GLU A 24 10.86 6.02 9.00
C GLU A 24 11.13 4.56 9.37
N PHE A 25 10.89 4.19 10.62
CA PHE A 25 11.04 2.80 11.06
C PHE A 25 10.02 1.89 10.41
N LEU A 26 8.76 2.32 10.32
CA LEU A 26 7.71 1.56 9.65
C LEU A 26 8.01 1.37 8.15
N CYS A 27 8.55 2.38 7.48
CA CYS A 27 9.00 2.26 6.10
C CYS A 27 10.13 1.25 5.95
N HIS A 28 11.06 1.22 6.90
CA HIS A 28 12.13 0.23 6.91
C HIS A 28 11.57 -1.20 7.04
N LEU A 29 10.63 -1.41 7.96
CA LEU A 29 9.96 -2.71 8.10
C LEU A 29 9.19 -3.09 6.84
N LEU A 30 8.49 -2.15 6.20
CA LEU A 30 7.79 -2.39 4.95
C LEU A 30 8.74 -2.85 3.85
N THR A 31 9.93 -2.26 3.77
CA THR A 31 10.95 -2.66 2.81
C THR A 31 11.39 -4.11 3.03
N LEU A 32 11.61 -4.51 4.29
CA LEU A 32 11.98 -5.88 4.63
C LEU A 32 10.85 -6.87 4.26
N GLU A 33 9.62 -6.54 4.60
CA GLU A 33 8.47 -7.38 4.28
C GLU A 33 8.22 -7.49 2.77
N LEU A 34 8.47 -6.43 2.02
CA LEU A 34 8.38 -6.48 0.56
C LEU A 34 9.38 -7.45 -0.04
N ASN A 35 10.61 -7.46 0.47
CA ASN A 35 11.63 -8.42 0.03
C ASN A 35 11.21 -9.85 0.34
N GLU A 36 10.62 -10.09 1.51
CA GLU A 36 10.09 -11.41 1.88
C GLU A 36 8.93 -11.82 0.99
N LEU A 37 8.07 -10.88 0.60
CA LEU A 37 6.98 -11.15 -0.34
C LEU A 37 7.52 -11.58 -1.71
N VAL A 38 8.54 -10.90 -2.21
CA VAL A 38 9.19 -11.26 -3.48
C VAL A 38 9.70 -12.70 -3.42
N GLU A 39 10.38 -13.08 -2.34
CA GLU A 39 10.86 -14.45 -2.14
C GLU A 39 9.70 -15.44 -2.06
N ALA A 40 8.63 -15.12 -1.34
CA ALA A 40 7.46 -15.98 -1.22
C ALA A 40 6.80 -16.23 -2.58
N VAL A 41 6.70 -15.22 -3.43
CA VAL A 41 6.16 -15.34 -4.79
C VAL A 41 7.07 -16.23 -5.65
N GLU A 42 8.39 -16.09 -5.53
CA GLU A 42 9.34 -16.93 -6.25
C GLU A 42 9.23 -18.41 -5.84
N ILE A 43 9.02 -18.67 -4.55
CA ILE A 43 8.78 -20.03 -4.05
C ILE A 43 7.43 -20.57 -4.54
N GLY A 44 6.44 -19.69 -4.69
CA GLY A 44 5.12 -20.07 -5.19
C GLY A 44 4.22 -20.75 -4.17
N GLU A 45 4.46 -20.55 -2.88
CA GLU A 45 3.61 -21.10 -1.82
C GLU A 45 2.57 -20.08 -1.38
N ASN A 46 1.30 -20.38 -1.62
CA ASN A 46 0.21 -19.45 -1.35
C ASN A 46 0.09 -19.05 0.12
N GLY A 47 0.34 -19.96 1.05
CA GLY A 47 0.31 -19.65 2.48
C GLY A 47 1.33 -18.62 2.89
N LEU A 48 2.54 -18.70 2.35
CA LEU A 48 3.59 -17.70 2.59
C LEU A 48 3.23 -16.36 1.97
N ILE A 49 2.70 -16.37 0.75
CA ILE A 49 2.30 -15.15 0.04
C ILE A 49 1.22 -14.42 0.84
N GLU A 50 0.19 -15.15 1.29
CA GLU A 50 -0.89 -14.60 2.10
C GLU A 50 -0.36 -13.96 3.39
N HIS A 51 0.55 -14.64 4.08
CA HIS A 51 1.18 -14.16 5.30
C HIS A 51 1.93 -12.85 5.06
N GLU A 52 2.75 -12.79 4.00
CA GLU A 52 3.55 -11.59 3.70
C GLU A 52 2.67 -10.41 3.24
N VAL A 53 1.62 -10.68 2.46
CA VAL A 53 0.66 -9.64 2.08
C VAL A 53 -0.02 -9.07 3.32
N ALA A 54 -0.45 -9.93 4.26
CA ALA A 54 -1.07 -9.48 5.50
C ALA A 54 -0.14 -8.61 6.33
N ASP A 55 1.15 -8.97 6.44
CA ASP A 55 2.15 -8.18 7.15
C ASP A 55 2.32 -6.79 6.53
N ILE A 56 2.38 -6.71 5.22
CA ILE A 56 2.51 -5.43 4.50
C ILE A 56 1.29 -4.55 4.74
N ILE A 57 0.08 -5.12 4.64
CA ILE A 57 -1.16 -4.37 4.90
C ILE A 57 -1.19 -3.89 6.35
N PHE A 58 -0.82 -4.74 7.30
CA PHE A 58 -0.77 -4.39 8.72
C PHE A 58 0.16 -3.19 8.95
N LEU A 59 1.38 -3.24 8.43
CA LEU A 59 2.36 -2.16 8.58
C LEU A 59 1.91 -0.86 7.90
N ALA A 60 1.28 -0.97 6.74
CA ALA A 60 0.74 0.20 6.04
C ALA A 60 -0.37 0.87 6.87
N LEU A 61 -1.24 0.09 7.49
CA LEU A 61 -2.29 0.61 8.37
C LEU A 61 -1.71 1.23 9.64
N GLU A 62 -0.67 0.64 10.22
CA GLU A 62 0.05 1.26 11.34
C GLU A 62 0.63 2.62 10.94
N LEU A 63 1.23 2.70 9.76
CA LEU A 63 1.76 3.96 9.25
C LEU A 63 0.66 5.01 9.10
N ALA A 64 -0.51 4.63 8.56
CA ALA A 64 -1.66 5.52 8.47
C ALA A 64 -2.10 6.03 9.83
N ASN A 65 -2.12 5.16 10.84
CA ASN A 65 -2.47 5.54 12.21
C ASN A 65 -1.45 6.51 12.81
N VAL A 66 -0.16 6.28 12.59
CA VAL A 66 0.92 7.13 13.12
C VAL A 66 0.88 8.52 12.48
N ILE A 67 0.69 8.58 11.16
CA ILE A 67 0.62 9.85 10.42
C ILE A 67 -0.71 10.55 10.68
N GLY A 68 -1.79 9.80 10.85
CA GLY A 68 -3.09 10.34 11.22
C GLY A 68 -4.05 10.56 10.05
N PHE A 69 -4.14 9.63 9.11
CA PHE A 69 -5.13 9.71 8.05
C PHE A 69 -5.96 8.42 7.97
N ASP A 70 -7.14 8.52 7.35
CA ASP A 70 -8.02 7.38 7.14
C ASP A 70 -7.59 6.62 5.87
N ALA A 71 -7.04 5.42 6.08
CA ALA A 71 -6.52 4.60 5.00
C ALA A 71 -7.61 4.16 4.01
N GLU A 72 -8.80 3.84 4.50
CA GLU A 72 -9.90 3.43 3.63
C GLU A 72 -10.28 4.53 2.64
N THR A 73 -10.43 5.76 3.13
CA THR A 73 -10.72 6.91 2.27
C THR A 73 -9.62 7.13 1.25
N ALA A 74 -8.35 7.09 1.68
CA ALA A 74 -7.22 7.27 0.80
C ALA A 74 -7.18 6.22 -0.31
N VAL A 75 -7.40 4.95 0.03
CA VAL A 75 -7.40 3.85 -0.93
C VAL A 75 -8.58 3.96 -1.90
N ARG A 76 -9.77 4.31 -1.41
CA ARG A 76 -10.95 4.50 -2.27
C ARG A 76 -10.75 5.60 -3.29
N GLU A 77 -10.21 6.73 -2.87
CA GLU A 77 -9.90 7.84 -3.76
C GLU A 77 -8.87 7.44 -4.81
N LYS A 78 -7.82 6.76 -4.38
CA LYS A 78 -6.77 6.25 -5.26
C LYS A 78 -7.34 5.26 -6.28
N ALA A 79 -8.17 4.33 -5.84
CA ALA A 79 -8.81 3.35 -6.72
C ALA A 79 -9.70 4.03 -7.77
N GLY A 80 -10.48 5.03 -7.37
CA GLY A 80 -11.30 5.79 -8.29
C GLY A 80 -10.48 6.49 -9.38
N ARG A 81 -9.39 7.13 -8.99
CA ARG A 81 -8.49 7.80 -9.93
C ARG A 81 -7.81 6.80 -10.86
N ASN A 82 -7.31 5.69 -10.34
CA ASN A 82 -6.63 4.67 -11.13
C ASN A 82 -7.59 4.00 -12.14
N ILE A 83 -8.83 3.73 -11.73
CA ILE A 83 -9.83 3.18 -12.64
C ILE A 83 -10.05 4.12 -13.83
N LEU A 84 -10.18 5.42 -13.59
CA LEU A 84 -10.39 6.39 -14.67
C LEU A 84 -9.18 6.49 -15.60
N LYS A 85 -7.97 6.57 -15.03
CA LYS A 85 -6.73 6.69 -15.82
C LYS A 85 -6.40 5.43 -16.61
N TYR A 86 -6.25 4.31 -15.90
CA TYR A 86 -5.74 3.07 -16.49
C TYR A 86 -6.77 2.38 -17.38
N LYS A 87 -8.04 2.47 -17.03
CA LYS A 87 -9.10 1.90 -17.83
C LYS A 87 -9.11 2.51 -19.23
N ARG A 88 -9.03 3.84 -19.32
CA ARG A 88 -8.98 4.54 -20.61
C ARG A 88 -7.78 4.08 -21.44
N GLU A 89 -6.59 4.13 -20.86
CA GLU A 89 -5.36 3.78 -21.56
C GLU A 89 -5.30 2.30 -21.93
N TYR A 90 -5.78 1.43 -21.07
CA TYR A 90 -5.84 -0.01 -21.33
C TYR A 90 -6.74 -0.32 -22.54
N PHE A 91 -7.92 0.28 -22.60
CA PHE A 91 -8.83 0.07 -23.72
C PHE A 91 -8.30 0.64 -25.03
N GLN A 92 -7.50 1.68 -24.98
CA GLN A 92 -6.86 2.23 -26.18
C GLN A 92 -5.69 1.39 -26.66
N SER A 93 -4.86 0.91 -25.75
CA SER A 93 -3.64 0.16 -26.09
C SER A 93 -3.85 -1.35 -26.22
N GLY A 94 -4.83 -1.90 -25.51
CA GLY A 94 -5.03 -3.35 -25.41
C GLY A 94 -3.96 -4.08 -24.61
N ASP A 95 -3.04 -3.36 -23.96
CA ASP A 95 -1.93 -3.89 -23.21
C ASP A 95 -1.78 -3.15 -21.89
N TYR A 96 -1.83 -3.88 -20.77
CA TYR A 96 -1.79 -3.27 -19.45
C TYR A 96 -0.45 -2.55 -19.16
N LEU A 97 0.67 -3.16 -19.53
CA LEU A 97 1.98 -2.54 -19.32
C LEU A 97 2.14 -1.28 -20.14
N GLU A 98 1.66 -1.29 -21.38
CA GLU A 98 1.65 -0.10 -22.24
C GLU A 98 0.74 0.99 -21.65
N ALA A 99 -0.41 0.61 -21.10
CA ALA A 99 -1.32 1.54 -20.44
C ALA A 99 -0.66 2.20 -19.22
N VAL A 100 0.05 1.43 -18.39
CA VAL A 100 0.78 1.95 -17.24
C VAL A 100 1.86 2.94 -17.69
N LYS A 101 2.60 2.59 -18.73
CA LYS A 101 3.64 3.45 -19.28
C LYS A 101 3.07 4.77 -19.80
N ARG A 102 1.97 4.72 -20.54
CA ARG A 102 1.29 5.92 -21.07
C ARG A 102 0.76 6.81 -19.97
N VAL A 103 0.17 6.21 -18.92
CA VAL A 103 -0.32 6.98 -17.78
C VAL A 103 0.82 7.70 -17.10
N LYS A 104 1.96 7.04 -16.90
CA LYS A 104 3.13 7.67 -16.29
C LYS A 104 3.71 8.79 -17.14
N GLU A 105 3.72 8.63 -18.47
CA GLU A 105 4.20 9.66 -19.40
C GLU A 105 3.25 10.87 -19.47
N GLU A 106 1.94 10.62 -19.55
CA GLU A 106 0.93 11.67 -19.70
C GLU A 106 0.63 12.39 -18.40
N TRP A 107 0.57 11.64 -17.29
CA TRP A 107 0.17 12.16 -15.98
C TRP A 107 1.36 12.34 -15.04
N GLY A 108 2.55 11.89 -15.46
CA GLY A 108 3.74 11.86 -14.61
C GLY A 108 3.53 10.91 -13.44
N ASP A 109 4.12 11.22 -12.31
CA ASP A 109 3.76 10.58 -11.05
C ASP A 109 2.50 11.26 -10.51
N GLY A 110 1.44 11.24 -11.34
CA GLY A 110 0.23 12.05 -11.18
C GLY A 110 -0.44 11.95 -9.82
N ASP A 111 -0.13 10.93 -9.06
CA ASP A 111 -0.58 10.81 -7.68
C ASP A 111 0.06 11.84 -6.77
N ILE A 112 1.26 12.31 -7.13
CA ILE A 112 1.96 13.36 -6.38
C ILE A 112 1.20 14.69 -6.50
N GLU A 113 0.62 14.98 -7.65
CA GLU A 113 -0.13 16.22 -7.87
C GLU A 113 -1.35 16.34 -6.97
N PHE A 114 -1.91 15.20 -6.55
CA PHE A 114 -3.07 15.19 -5.66
C PHE A 114 -2.70 15.45 -4.20
N TYR A 115 -1.44 15.34 -3.86
CA TYR A 115 -0.94 15.54 -2.50
C TYR A 115 -0.12 16.82 -2.34
N SER A 116 0.14 17.49 -3.43
CA SER A 116 0.90 18.75 -3.42
C SER A 116 0.03 19.99 -3.25
#